data_64ad96c9ba222e242e1d6b11b83e588b
#
_entry.id   64ad96c9ba222e242e1d6b11b83e588b
#
_cell.length_a   1.000
_cell.length_b   1.000
_cell.length_c   1.000
_cell.angle_alpha   90.00
_cell.angle_beta   90.00
_cell.angle_gamma   90.00
#
_symmetry.space_group_name_H-M   'P 1'
#
loop_
_entity.id
_entity.type
_entity.pdbx_description
1 polymer ?
#
loop_
_entity_poly.entity_id
_entity_poly.type
_entity_poly.pdbx_seq_one_letter_code
_entity_poly.pdbx_strand_id
1 'polypeptide(L)'
;MKKLEIIIRPERLDDLKAILNECDAHGLMITNIMGYGIQRGHKREYNGIDFGGNLLPKVKVETIVSDEISEEIINLVIDKINTGTYGDGKIFIYDVALSLIHI
;
A
#
# COMPACT_ATOMS: atom_id res chain seq x y z
N MET A 1 5.00 16.66 -8.53
CA MET A 1 5.45 15.40 -7.90
C MET A 1 4.44 14.91 -6.88
N LYS A 2 4.30 13.62 -6.80
CA LYS A 2 3.40 12.99 -5.85
C LYS A 2 4.15 11.96 -5.02
N LYS A 3 3.82 11.87 -3.75
CA LYS A 3 4.19 10.75 -2.90
C LYS A 3 3.02 9.79 -2.84
N LEU A 4 3.26 8.57 -3.21
CA LEU A 4 2.29 7.50 -3.06
C LEU A 4 2.62 6.69 -1.83
N GLU A 5 1.63 6.47 -0.99
CA GLU A 5 1.72 5.60 0.17
C GLU A 5 0.71 4.50 -0.01
N ILE A 6 1.20 3.31 -0.35
CA ILE A 6 0.36 2.19 -0.74
C ILE A 6 0.41 1.14 0.35
N ILE A 7 -0.74 0.85 0.93
CA ILE A 7 -0.87 -0.13 2.00
C ILE A 7 -1.61 -1.33 1.45
N ILE A 8 -0.96 -2.49 1.47
CA ILE A 8 -1.51 -3.71 0.90
C ILE A 8 -1.27 -4.89 1.83
N ARG A 9 -1.91 -6.00 1.51
CA ARG A 9 -1.62 -7.28 2.17
C ARG A 9 -0.23 -7.76 1.78
N PRO A 10 0.51 -8.40 2.69
CA PRO A 10 1.88 -8.85 2.40
C PRO A 10 2.00 -9.73 1.15
N GLU A 11 1.02 -10.58 0.90
CA GLU A 11 1.04 -11.49 -0.25
C GLU A 11 0.92 -10.78 -1.60
N ARG A 12 0.57 -9.50 -1.60
CA ARG A 12 0.43 -8.72 -2.84
C ARG A 12 1.67 -7.87 -3.14
N LEU A 13 2.69 -7.94 -2.28
CA LEU A 13 3.86 -7.10 -2.43
C LEU A 13 4.59 -7.33 -3.74
N ASP A 14 4.77 -8.58 -4.15
CA ASP A 14 5.48 -8.87 -5.39
C ASP A 14 4.73 -8.34 -6.61
N ASP A 15 3.41 -8.42 -6.61
CA ASP A 15 2.60 -7.84 -7.68
C ASP A 15 2.77 -6.32 -7.74
N LEU A 16 2.77 -5.66 -6.58
CA LEU A 16 2.97 -4.22 -6.53
C LEU A 16 4.37 -3.82 -7.01
N LYS A 17 5.39 -4.55 -6.59
CA LYS A 17 6.75 -4.27 -7.03
C LYS A 17 6.89 -4.38 -8.54
N ALA A 18 6.21 -5.36 -9.15
CA ALA A 18 6.21 -5.51 -10.59
C ALA A 18 5.56 -4.31 -11.29
N ILE A 19 4.44 -3.83 -10.76
CA ILE A 19 3.76 -2.63 -11.30
C ILE A 19 4.66 -1.41 -11.20
N LEU A 20 5.28 -1.19 -10.04
CA LEU A 20 6.13 -0.03 -9.82
C LEU A 20 7.37 -0.06 -10.73
N ASN A 21 7.94 -1.24 -10.92
CA ASN A 21 9.06 -1.38 -11.85
C ASN A 21 8.67 -1.12 -13.29
N GLU A 22 7.50 -1.59 -13.71
CA GLU A 22 6.95 -1.34 -15.05
C GLU A 22 6.73 0.15 -15.30
N CYS A 23 6.37 0.91 -14.28
CA CYS A 23 6.12 2.34 -14.36
C CYS A 23 7.38 3.18 -14.12
N ASP A 24 8.55 2.57 -14.02
CA ASP A 24 9.82 3.26 -13.75
C ASP A 24 9.88 3.96 -12.40
N ALA A 25 9.18 3.45 -11.42
CA ALA A 25 9.29 3.93 -10.05
C ALA A 25 10.40 3.12 -9.35
N HIS A 26 11.58 3.71 -9.19
CA HIS A 26 12.75 2.98 -8.73
C HIS A 26 13.08 3.17 -7.25
N GLY A 27 12.72 4.30 -6.68
CA GLY A 27 12.99 4.56 -5.27
C GLY A 27 11.81 4.14 -4.41
N LEU A 28 11.88 2.97 -3.81
CA LEU A 28 10.82 2.44 -2.96
C LEU A 28 11.28 2.31 -1.53
N MET A 29 10.41 2.67 -0.59
CA MET A 29 10.60 2.36 0.81
C MET A 29 9.49 1.39 1.24
N ILE A 30 9.89 0.29 1.86
CA ILE A 30 8.96 -0.77 2.24
C ILE A 30 9.02 -0.95 3.75
N THR A 31 7.87 -0.88 4.40
CA THR A 31 7.75 -1.01 5.84
C THR A 31 6.69 -2.04 6.19
N ASN A 32 7.01 -2.94 7.09
CA ASN A 32 6.02 -3.85 7.65
C ASN A 32 5.24 -3.12 8.74
N ILE A 33 3.91 -3.15 8.64
CA ILE A 33 3.03 -2.48 9.60
C ILE A 33 1.91 -3.41 10.02
N MET A 34 1.22 -3.01 11.08
CA MET A 34 0.01 -3.69 11.52
C MET A 34 -1.18 -2.78 11.25
N GLY A 35 -2.13 -3.27 10.48
CA GLY A 35 -3.37 -2.57 10.24
C GLY A 35 -4.41 -2.91 11.29
N TYR A 36 -5.09 -1.89 11.81
CA TYR A 36 -6.19 -2.05 12.74
C TYR A 36 -7.46 -1.50 12.09
N GLY A 37 -8.48 -2.35 12.00
CA GLY A 37 -9.73 -1.94 11.39
C GLY A 37 -10.72 -3.08 11.33
N ILE A 38 -11.87 -2.81 10.72
CA ILE A 38 -12.89 -3.84 10.55
C ILE A 38 -12.53 -4.70 9.34
N GLN A 39 -12.35 -6.00 9.58
CA GLN A 39 -12.11 -6.95 8.53
C GLN A 39 -12.99 -8.17 8.75
N ARG A 40 -13.94 -8.40 7.87
CA ARG A 40 -14.91 -9.48 8.01
C ARG A 40 -14.22 -10.84 8.01
N GLY A 41 -14.67 -11.72 8.90
CA GLY A 41 -14.18 -13.08 8.98
C GLY A 41 -12.91 -13.25 9.80
N HIS A 42 -12.35 -12.17 10.32
CA HIS A 42 -11.16 -12.22 11.16
C HIS A 42 -11.47 -11.74 12.56
N LYS A 43 -12.05 -12.60 13.36
CA LYS A 43 -12.14 -12.39 14.80
C LYS A 43 -11.18 -13.32 15.47
N ARG A 44 -10.34 -12.76 16.33
CA ARG A 44 -9.48 -13.54 17.20
C ARG A 44 -9.95 -13.36 18.62
N GLU A 45 -10.40 -14.43 19.22
CA GLU A 45 -10.78 -14.45 20.62
C GLU A 45 -9.82 -15.38 21.36
N TYR A 46 -9.38 -14.92 22.50
CA TYR A 46 -8.58 -15.74 23.41
C TYR A 46 -9.15 -15.61 24.81
N ASN A 47 -9.57 -16.73 25.39
CA ASN A 47 -10.25 -16.76 26.69
C ASN A 47 -11.48 -15.84 26.76
N GLY A 48 -12.22 -15.73 25.66
CA GLY A 48 -13.40 -14.88 25.59
C GLY A 48 -13.09 -13.39 25.45
N ILE A 49 -11.82 -13.03 25.29
CA ILE A 49 -11.40 -11.65 25.09
C ILE A 49 -10.98 -11.47 23.65
N ASP A 50 -11.53 -10.45 23.01
CA ASP A 50 -11.14 -10.10 21.64
C ASP A 50 -9.81 -9.37 21.65
N PHE A 51 -8.72 -10.09 21.32
CA PHE A 51 -7.37 -9.53 21.22
C PHE A 51 -7.07 -9.12 19.80
N GLY A 52 -7.46 -7.92 19.43
CA GLY A 52 -7.05 -7.39 18.14
C GLY A 52 -7.44 -8.26 16.96
N GLY A 53 -8.66 -8.81 16.97
CA GLY A 53 -9.17 -9.53 15.84
C GLY A 53 -9.13 -8.73 14.56
N ASN A 54 -9.00 -7.42 14.69
CA ASN A 54 -8.87 -6.49 13.58
C ASN A 54 -7.44 -6.03 13.33
N LEU A 55 -6.47 -6.60 14.04
CA LEU A 55 -5.06 -6.26 13.91
C LEU A 55 -4.39 -7.26 12.97
N LEU A 56 -4.06 -6.81 11.77
CA LEU A 56 -3.54 -7.66 10.71
C LEU A 56 -2.24 -7.10 10.15
N PRO A 57 -1.31 -7.98 9.73
CA PRO A 57 -0.09 -7.52 9.09
C PRO A 57 -0.39 -6.91 7.72
N LYS A 58 0.23 -5.80 7.45
CA LYS A 58 0.17 -5.09 6.17
C LYS A 58 1.57 -4.65 5.78
N VAL A 59 1.73 -4.27 4.53
CA VAL A 59 2.96 -3.70 4.03
C VAL A 59 2.67 -2.30 3.49
N LYS A 60 3.49 -1.36 3.88
CA LYS A 60 3.41 0.01 3.37
C LYS A 60 4.56 0.23 2.40
N VAL A 61 4.23 0.62 1.19
CA VAL A 61 5.20 0.97 0.15
C VAL A 61 5.07 2.44 -0.16
N GLU A 62 6.19 3.17 -0.05
CA GLU A 62 6.23 4.60 -0.32
C GLU A 62 7.15 4.89 -1.49
N THR A 63 6.71 5.76 -2.38
CA THR A 63 7.53 6.21 -3.50
C THR A 63 7.13 7.63 -3.88
N ILE A 64 8.10 8.39 -4.40
CA ILE A 64 7.86 9.74 -4.91
C ILE A 64 8.10 9.72 -6.41
N VAL A 65 7.11 10.14 -7.17
CA VAL A 65 7.12 10.04 -8.63
C VAL A 65 6.53 11.32 -9.24
N SER A 66 6.68 11.45 -10.55
CA SER A 66 6.01 12.53 -11.29
C SER A 66 4.49 12.32 -11.27
N ASP A 67 3.76 13.38 -11.60
CA ASP A 67 2.29 13.30 -11.65
C ASP A 67 1.83 12.26 -12.65
N GLU A 68 2.46 12.18 -13.81
CA GLU A 68 2.10 11.24 -14.87
C GLU A 68 2.34 9.79 -14.46
N ILE A 69 3.47 9.51 -13.85
CA ILE A 69 3.79 8.17 -13.34
C ILE A 69 2.83 7.80 -12.21
N SER A 70 2.48 8.75 -11.36
CA SER A 70 1.51 8.53 -10.29
C SER A 70 0.17 8.03 -10.84
N GLU A 71 -0.37 8.68 -11.87
CA GLU A 71 -1.62 8.24 -12.48
C GLU A 71 -1.52 6.85 -13.06
N GLU A 72 -0.43 6.55 -13.75
CA GLU A 72 -0.21 5.25 -14.34
C GLU A 72 -0.17 4.15 -13.27
N ILE A 73 0.55 4.40 -12.17
CA ILE A 73 0.62 3.45 -11.06
C ILE A 73 -0.77 3.20 -10.46
N ILE A 74 -1.51 4.26 -10.18
CA ILE A 74 -2.83 4.16 -9.58
C ILE A 74 -3.76 3.32 -10.45
N ASN A 75 -3.77 3.57 -11.75
CA ASN A 75 -4.62 2.83 -12.67
C ASN A 75 -4.26 1.35 -12.71
N LEU A 76 -2.97 1.01 -12.73
CA LEU A 76 -2.53 -0.38 -12.73
C LEU A 76 -2.81 -1.09 -11.41
N VAL A 77 -2.66 -0.40 -10.29
CA VAL A 77 -2.96 -0.98 -8.99
C VAL A 77 -4.46 -1.28 -8.87
N ILE A 78 -5.31 -0.36 -9.29
CA ILE A 78 -6.74 -0.57 -9.28
C ILE A 78 -7.12 -1.75 -10.16
N ASP A 79 -6.52 -1.85 -11.33
CA ASP A 79 -6.84 -2.92 -12.28
C ASP A 79 -6.35 -4.29 -11.82
N LYS A 80 -5.13 -4.38 -11.30
CA LYS A 80 -4.46 -5.66 -11.08
C LYS A 80 -4.49 -6.15 -9.63
N ILE A 81 -4.61 -5.26 -8.66
CA ILE A 81 -4.53 -5.63 -7.24
C ILE A 81 -5.89 -5.58 -6.56
N ASN A 82 -6.78 -4.71 -7.01
CA ASN A 82 -8.09 -4.55 -6.41
C ASN A 82 -8.96 -5.78 -6.72
N THR A 83 -9.36 -6.50 -5.67
CA THR A 83 -10.28 -7.64 -5.81
C THR A 83 -11.72 -7.28 -5.46
N GLY A 84 -11.95 -6.03 -5.03
CA GLY A 84 -13.28 -5.59 -4.62
C GLY A 84 -13.67 -6.02 -3.21
N THR A 85 -12.76 -6.61 -2.45
CA THR A 85 -13.04 -7.02 -1.07
C THR A 85 -12.39 -6.09 -0.06
N TYR A 86 -12.92 -6.11 1.16
CA TYR A 86 -12.34 -5.34 2.27
C TYR A 86 -10.91 -5.80 2.56
N GLY A 87 -10.05 -4.85 2.83
CA GLY A 87 -8.68 -5.14 3.21
C GLY A 87 -7.72 -5.37 2.06
N ASP A 88 -8.15 -5.14 0.82
CA ASP A 88 -7.26 -5.23 -0.34
C ASP A 88 -6.12 -4.23 -0.25
N GLY A 89 -6.44 -3.01 0.16
CA GLY A 89 -5.42 -2.01 0.31
C GLY A 89 -5.96 -0.59 0.23
N LYS A 90 -5.03 0.34 0.35
CA LYS A 90 -5.31 1.77 0.27
C LYS A 90 -4.16 2.46 -0.43
N ILE A 91 -4.45 3.53 -1.13
CA ILE A 91 -3.44 4.42 -1.69
C ILE A 91 -3.71 5.82 -1.19
N PHE A 92 -2.73 6.39 -0.51
CA PHE A 92 -2.75 7.79 -0.15
C PHE A 92 -1.82 8.56 -1.07
N ILE A 93 -2.27 9.72 -1.51
CA ILE A 93 -1.55 10.53 -2.47
C ILE A 93 -1.29 11.89 -1.82
N TYR A 94 -0.02 12.27 -1.77
CA TYR A 94 0.39 13.55 -1.20
C TYR A 94 1.08 14.39 -2.25
N ASP A 95 0.83 15.69 -2.24
CA ASP A 95 1.61 16.62 -3.05
C ASP A 95 2.99 16.82 -2.41
N VAL A 96 4.02 16.77 -3.25
CA VAL A 96 5.38 17.04 -2.82
C VAL A 96 5.81 18.39 -3.43
N ALA A 97 6.07 19.36 -2.57
CA ALA A 97 6.39 20.70 -3.02
C ALA A 97 7.81 20.81 -3.59
N LEU A 98 8.75 20.04 -3.04
CA LEU A 98 10.15 20.10 -3.43
C LEU A 98 10.82 18.77 -3.18
N SER A 99 11.63 18.35 -4.13
CA SER A 99 12.49 17.19 -4.00
C SER A 99 13.91 17.56 -4.39
N LEU A 100 14.85 17.32 -3.50
CA LEU A 100 16.27 17.56 -3.74
C LEU A 100 17.00 16.23 -3.78
N ILE A 101 17.60 15.92 -4.91
CA ILE A 101 18.24 14.64 -5.14
C ILE A 101 19.74 14.73 -5.44
N HIS A 102 20.29 15.93 -5.40
CA HIS A 102 21.69 16.14 -5.73
C HIS A 102 22.52 16.25 -4.47
N ILE A 103 22.67 15.14 -3.83
CA ILE A 103 23.50 15.02 -2.63
C ILE A 103 24.52 13.93 -2.82
#